data_2b108c3d9a47863f86a0b332ab204d29
#
_entry.id   2b108c3d9a47863f86a0b332ab204d29
#
_cell.length_a   1.000
_cell.length_b   1.000
_cell.length_c   1.000
_cell.angle_alpha   90.00
_cell.angle_beta   90.00
_cell.angle_gamma   90.00
#
_symmetry.space_group_name_H-M   'P 1'
#
loop_
_entity.id
_entity.type
_entity.pdbx_description
1 polymer ?
#
loop_
_entity_poly.entity_id
_entity_poly.type
_entity_poly.pdbx_seq_one_letter_code
_entity_poly.pdbx_strand_id
1 'polypeptide(L)'
;MQVQDEIRFSAAPVFSDFSLKTSSLERVRGTLIYAQGDPADAVFYIRQGHVKLTVLSSAGKEAVVSMLGAGTFFGETCLALDSLRSSSAAAVTNCVLTKIAKSEMSRTLKTQPAFSEFFLSQVLCRNMQLEAELADQLCNSCEQRLARILWMLSNGGQNGGSSPAIPRVNQETLAAMVGTTRPRISVLLSKFKKNGLIEYDKGLHVKGALVNVMLRDKKYPEAANF
;
A
#
# COMPACT_ATOMS: atom_id res chain seq x y z
N MET A 1 16.23 -0.28 -11.00
CA MET A 1 14.88 0.00 -11.48
C MET A 1 14.33 -1.12 -12.38
N GLN A 2 14.86 -2.33 -12.30
CA GLN A 2 14.42 -3.50 -13.09
C GLN A 2 13.97 -4.71 -12.27
N VAL A 3 13.93 -4.61 -10.93
CA VAL A 3 13.59 -5.75 -10.04
C VAL A 3 12.09 -5.81 -9.69
N GLN A 4 11.31 -4.78 -10.03
CA GLN A 4 9.88 -4.70 -9.67
C GLN A 4 8.92 -5.34 -10.70
N ASP A 5 9.36 -5.61 -11.92
CA ASP A 5 8.47 -6.10 -12.99
C ASP A 5 8.42 -7.63 -13.13
N GLU A 6 9.35 -8.38 -12.52
CA GLU A 6 9.41 -9.85 -12.70
C GLU A 6 8.67 -10.66 -11.64
N ILE A 7 8.12 -10.04 -10.57
CA ILE A 7 7.38 -10.77 -9.53
C ILE A 7 5.85 -10.49 -9.60
N ARG A 8 5.32 -10.27 -10.79
CA ARG A 8 3.87 -10.42 -11.02
C ARG A 8 3.54 -11.90 -11.22
N PHE A 9 3.65 -12.69 -10.17
CA PHE A 9 3.03 -13.99 -10.17
C PHE A 9 1.51 -13.78 -10.26
N SER A 10 0.94 -14.20 -11.39
CA SER A 10 -0.50 -14.37 -11.51
C SER A 10 -0.96 -15.30 -10.39
N ALA A 11 -1.53 -14.73 -9.34
CA ALA A 11 -1.81 -15.47 -8.11
C ALA A 11 -3.01 -16.41 -8.18
N ALA A 12 -3.70 -16.44 -9.31
CA ALA A 12 -4.78 -17.38 -9.54
C ALA A 12 -4.30 -18.85 -9.58
N PRO A 13 -3.13 -19.19 -10.15
CA PRO A 13 -2.59 -20.56 -10.12
C PRO A 13 -2.16 -21.01 -8.71
N VAL A 14 -1.72 -20.09 -7.86
CA VAL A 14 -1.10 -20.41 -6.56
C VAL A 14 -2.06 -21.10 -5.58
N PHE A 15 -3.35 -20.78 -5.63
CA PHE A 15 -4.31 -21.38 -4.69
C PHE A 15 -4.93 -22.68 -5.22
N SER A 16 -5.01 -22.89 -6.53
CA SER A 16 -5.48 -24.15 -7.13
C SER A 16 -4.49 -25.29 -6.95
N ASP A 17 -3.20 -24.99 -6.96
CA ASP A 17 -2.13 -25.98 -6.89
C ASP A 17 -1.88 -26.47 -5.45
N PHE A 18 -2.29 -25.68 -4.47
CA PHE A 18 -2.20 -26.02 -3.06
C PHE A 18 -3.61 -26.32 -2.53
N SER A 19 -3.89 -27.55 -2.13
CA SER A 19 -5.18 -28.01 -1.55
C SER A 19 -5.62 -27.17 -0.32
N LEU A 20 -5.72 -25.84 -0.50
CA LEU A 20 -5.95 -24.85 0.53
C LEU A 20 -7.46 -24.64 0.71
N LYS A 21 -7.98 -24.90 1.89
CA LYS A 21 -9.39 -24.57 2.20
C LYS A 21 -9.52 -23.06 2.39
N THR A 22 -10.19 -22.43 1.43
CA THR A 22 -10.39 -20.98 1.39
C THR A 22 -11.87 -20.65 1.26
N SER A 23 -12.24 -19.44 1.67
CA SER A 23 -13.55 -18.86 1.38
C SER A 23 -13.38 -17.53 0.63
N SER A 24 -14.26 -17.30 -0.37
CA SER A 24 -14.31 -16.02 -1.06
C SER A 24 -15.12 -15.02 -0.24
N LEU A 25 -14.64 -13.78 -0.19
CA LEU A 25 -15.25 -12.69 0.53
C LEU A 25 -15.28 -11.45 -0.36
N GLU A 26 -16.48 -10.97 -0.68
CA GLU A 26 -16.65 -9.71 -1.39
C GLU A 26 -16.88 -8.57 -0.42
N ARG A 27 -16.26 -7.41 -0.70
CA ARG A 27 -16.42 -6.19 0.10
C ARG A 27 -16.60 -4.99 -0.82
N VAL A 28 -17.66 -4.24 -0.59
CA VAL A 28 -17.89 -2.98 -1.30
C VAL A 28 -16.98 -1.90 -0.73
N ARG A 29 -16.69 -0.90 -1.55
CA ARG A 29 -15.89 0.26 -1.17
C ARG A 29 -16.38 0.87 0.16
N GLY A 30 -15.43 1.17 1.05
CA GLY A 30 -15.67 1.81 2.35
C GLY A 30 -16.01 0.84 3.48
N THR A 31 -16.22 -0.47 3.21
CA THR A 31 -16.54 -1.43 4.27
C THR A 31 -15.30 -1.89 5.02
N LEU A 32 -15.47 -2.07 6.32
CA LEU A 32 -14.48 -2.66 7.20
C LEU A 32 -14.40 -4.17 6.95
N ILE A 33 -13.19 -4.72 6.90
CA ILE A 33 -12.93 -6.16 6.78
C ILE A 33 -12.71 -6.74 8.18
N TYR A 34 -11.93 -6.06 9.00
CA TYR A 34 -11.76 -6.30 10.45
C TYR A 34 -11.27 -5.01 11.13
N ALA A 35 -11.50 -4.88 12.42
CA ALA A 35 -11.04 -3.76 13.24
C ALA A 35 -9.77 -4.14 14.03
N GLN A 36 -8.98 -3.12 14.40
CA GLN A 36 -7.89 -3.26 15.36
C GLN A 36 -8.46 -3.74 16.70
N GLY A 37 -7.84 -4.76 17.30
CA GLY A 37 -8.30 -5.40 18.53
C GLY A 37 -9.30 -6.55 18.31
N ASP A 38 -9.80 -6.78 17.09
CA ASP A 38 -10.60 -7.98 16.79
C ASP A 38 -9.78 -9.26 16.92
N PRO A 39 -10.41 -10.44 17.16
CA PRO A 39 -9.73 -11.72 17.10
C PRO A 39 -9.03 -11.95 15.74
N ALA A 40 -7.77 -12.35 15.77
CA ALA A 40 -6.96 -12.58 14.59
C ALA A 40 -6.99 -14.06 14.19
N ASP A 41 -8.06 -14.48 13.49
CA ASP A 41 -8.40 -15.86 13.16
C ASP A 41 -8.08 -16.28 11.72
N ALA A 42 -7.71 -15.33 10.86
CA ALA A 42 -7.52 -15.58 9.43
C ALA A 42 -6.47 -14.66 8.80
N VAL A 43 -5.87 -15.16 7.71
CA VAL A 43 -5.09 -14.40 6.74
C VAL A 43 -5.99 -14.11 5.53
N PHE A 44 -5.80 -12.99 4.89
CA PHE A 44 -6.54 -12.59 3.70
C PHE A 44 -5.57 -12.39 2.53
N TYR A 45 -6.07 -12.69 1.32
CA TYR A 45 -5.37 -12.41 0.06
C TYR A 45 -6.26 -11.59 -0.85
N ILE A 46 -5.74 -10.53 -1.43
CA ILE A 46 -6.48 -9.63 -2.32
C ILE A 46 -6.43 -10.21 -3.74
N ARG A 47 -7.56 -10.71 -4.23
CA ARG A 47 -7.68 -11.14 -5.65
C ARG A 47 -7.94 -9.95 -6.56
N GLN A 48 -8.75 -9.00 -6.08
CA GLN A 48 -9.10 -7.80 -6.82
C GLN A 48 -9.38 -6.64 -5.86
N GLY A 49 -9.03 -5.42 -6.29
CA GLY A 49 -9.29 -4.19 -5.55
C GLY A 49 -8.11 -3.76 -4.67
N HIS A 50 -8.39 -2.80 -3.79
CA HIS A 50 -7.41 -2.18 -2.89
C HIS A 50 -7.94 -2.14 -1.46
N VAL A 51 -7.07 -2.45 -0.51
CA VAL A 51 -7.34 -2.45 0.93
C VAL A 51 -6.39 -1.49 1.61
N LYS A 52 -6.89 -0.64 2.52
CA LYS A 52 -6.05 0.16 3.41
C LYS A 52 -5.93 -0.50 4.77
N LEU A 53 -4.74 -0.45 5.35
CA LEU A 53 -4.51 -0.77 6.76
C LEU A 53 -4.34 0.53 7.54
N THR A 54 -5.04 0.62 8.68
CA THR A 54 -4.95 1.78 9.58
C THR A 54 -4.67 1.34 11.00
N VAL A 55 -3.95 2.17 11.74
CA VAL A 55 -3.68 1.99 13.16
C VAL A 55 -4.23 3.19 13.92
N LEU A 56 -4.98 2.90 14.98
CA LEU A 56 -5.44 3.90 15.93
C LEU A 56 -4.46 3.94 17.11
N SER A 57 -3.86 5.11 17.34
CA SER A 57 -2.97 5.32 18.49
C SER A 57 -3.77 5.42 19.80
N SER A 58 -3.10 5.26 20.94
CA SER A 58 -3.69 5.48 22.27
C SER A 58 -4.25 6.90 22.48
N ALA A 59 -3.74 7.87 21.72
CA ALA A 59 -4.25 9.24 21.71
C ALA A 59 -5.45 9.46 20.76
N GLY A 60 -6.03 8.39 20.20
CA GLY A 60 -7.18 8.48 19.28
C GLY A 60 -6.84 8.96 17.86
N LYS A 61 -5.55 9.05 17.50
CA LYS A 61 -5.13 9.46 16.16
C LYS A 61 -5.04 8.24 15.25
N GLU A 62 -5.79 8.26 14.15
CA GLU A 62 -5.71 7.25 13.09
C GLU A 62 -4.60 7.58 12.09
N ALA A 63 -3.82 6.58 11.70
CA ALA A 63 -2.82 6.67 10.62
C ALA A 63 -3.00 5.53 9.63
N VAL A 64 -2.89 5.83 8.34
CA VAL A 64 -2.80 4.81 7.29
C VAL A 64 -1.35 4.30 7.28
N VAL A 65 -1.19 3.01 7.57
CA VAL A 65 0.14 2.36 7.63
C VAL A 65 0.47 1.58 6.38
N SER A 66 -0.54 1.22 5.56
CA SER A 66 -0.28 0.56 4.28
C SER A 66 -1.48 0.66 3.34
N MET A 67 -1.21 0.69 2.03
CA MET A 67 -2.19 0.57 0.96
C MET A 67 -1.84 -0.64 0.11
N LEU A 68 -2.71 -1.64 0.11
CA LEU A 68 -2.45 -2.95 -0.48
C LEU A 68 -3.31 -3.16 -1.73
N GLY A 69 -2.69 -3.66 -2.79
CA GLY A 69 -3.36 -4.01 -4.04
C GLY A 69 -3.54 -5.51 -4.24
N ALA A 70 -4.13 -5.87 -5.39
CA ALA A 70 -4.27 -7.28 -5.79
C ALA A 70 -2.90 -7.98 -5.80
N GLY A 71 -2.89 -9.26 -5.42
CA GLY A 71 -1.67 -10.06 -5.31
C GLY A 71 -1.00 -10.02 -3.93
N THR A 72 -1.60 -9.37 -2.93
CA THR A 72 -0.99 -9.15 -1.62
C THR A 72 -1.75 -9.87 -0.52
N PHE A 73 -1.01 -10.50 0.41
CA PHE A 73 -1.55 -11.00 1.67
C PHE A 73 -1.66 -9.88 2.70
N PHE A 74 -2.64 -9.98 3.60
CA PHE A 74 -2.74 -9.12 4.78
C PHE A 74 -3.41 -9.85 5.96
N GLY A 75 -3.21 -9.31 7.17
CA GLY A 75 -3.67 -9.95 8.41
C GLY A 75 -2.82 -11.14 8.83
N GLU A 76 -1.65 -11.31 8.24
CA GLU A 76 -0.66 -12.38 8.49
C GLU A 76 -0.07 -12.31 9.89
N THR A 77 -0.18 -11.19 10.59
CA THR A 77 0.26 -11.04 11.99
C THR A 77 -0.42 -12.03 12.93
N CYS A 78 -1.59 -12.56 12.56
CA CYS A 78 -2.24 -13.64 13.29
C CYS A 78 -1.39 -14.92 13.38
N LEU A 79 -0.43 -15.13 12.50
CA LEU A 79 0.47 -16.29 12.49
C LEU A 79 1.59 -16.15 13.53
N ALA A 80 1.86 -14.92 13.98
CA ALA A 80 2.73 -14.66 15.12
C ALA A 80 2.00 -15.00 16.45
N LEU A 81 2.56 -14.58 17.54
CA LEU A 81 2.02 -14.89 18.88
C LEU A 81 0.73 -14.14 19.23
N ASP A 82 0.44 -13.05 18.52
CA ASP A 82 -0.72 -12.21 18.80
C ASP A 82 -2.04 -12.87 18.37
N SER A 83 -3.00 -12.86 19.28
CA SER A 83 -4.37 -13.32 19.03
C SER A 83 -5.30 -12.22 18.54
N LEU A 84 -4.87 -10.96 18.54
CA LEU A 84 -5.66 -9.79 18.17
C LEU A 84 -5.07 -9.08 16.95
N ARG A 85 -5.93 -8.38 16.20
CA ARG A 85 -5.54 -7.56 15.06
C ARG A 85 -4.75 -6.33 15.51
N SER A 86 -3.54 -6.17 15.01
CA SER A 86 -2.69 -5.00 15.28
C SER A 86 -3.12 -3.74 14.54
N SER A 87 -3.97 -3.87 13.51
CA SER A 87 -4.47 -2.80 12.66
C SER A 87 -5.91 -3.07 12.22
N SER A 88 -6.61 -2.04 11.76
CA SER A 88 -7.88 -2.18 11.03
C SER A 88 -7.62 -2.33 9.54
N ALA A 89 -8.47 -3.09 8.83
CA ALA A 89 -8.44 -3.23 7.38
C ALA A 89 -9.77 -2.81 6.76
N ALA A 90 -9.75 -1.94 5.74
CA ALA A 90 -10.95 -1.46 5.07
C ALA A 90 -10.76 -1.44 3.54
N ALA A 91 -11.83 -1.76 2.81
CA ALA A 91 -11.86 -1.75 1.35
C ALA A 91 -11.86 -0.32 0.81
N VAL A 92 -10.87 0.03 -0.04
CA VAL A 92 -10.79 1.35 -0.71
C VAL A 92 -11.55 1.36 -2.02
N THR A 93 -11.60 0.21 -2.68
CA THR A 93 -12.41 -0.07 -3.87
C THR A 93 -13.32 -1.26 -3.58
N ASN A 94 -14.15 -1.68 -4.52
CA ASN A 94 -14.78 -2.99 -4.44
C ASN A 94 -13.69 -4.06 -4.50
N CYS A 95 -13.71 -5.00 -3.55
CA CYS A 95 -12.68 -6.01 -3.36
C CYS A 95 -13.24 -7.42 -3.44
N VAL A 96 -12.48 -8.31 -4.08
CA VAL A 96 -12.65 -9.76 -3.97
C VAL A 96 -11.45 -10.30 -3.20
N LEU A 97 -11.71 -10.89 -2.04
CA LEU A 97 -10.72 -11.39 -1.10
C LEU A 97 -10.83 -12.90 -0.96
N THR A 98 -9.71 -13.56 -0.74
CA THR A 98 -9.65 -14.94 -0.27
C THR A 98 -9.37 -14.92 1.22
N LYS A 99 -10.28 -15.46 2.04
CA LYS A 99 -10.07 -15.65 3.49
C LYS A 99 -9.53 -17.06 3.72
N ILE A 100 -8.45 -17.18 4.49
CA ILE A 100 -7.77 -18.42 4.85
C ILE A 100 -7.73 -18.47 6.38
N ALA A 101 -8.34 -19.49 6.99
CA ALA A 101 -8.30 -19.65 8.43
C ALA A 101 -6.86 -19.79 8.95
N LYS A 102 -6.56 -19.24 10.14
CA LYS A 102 -5.23 -19.31 10.77
C LYS A 102 -4.70 -20.75 10.85
N SER A 103 -5.55 -21.69 11.25
CA SER A 103 -5.18 -23.11 11.34
C SER A 103 -4.81 -23.72 9.99
N GLU A 104 -5.58 -23.39 8.95
CA GLU A 104 -5.34 -23.86 7.59
C GLU A 104 -4.06 -23.27 7.01
N MET A 105 -3.84 -21.95 7.20
CA MET A 105 -2.62 -21.29 6.80
C MET A 105 -1.40 -21.91 7.48
N SER A 106 -1.46 -22.10 8.80
CA SER A 106 -0.38 -22.74 9.57
C SER A 106 -0.10 -24.17 9.16
N ARG A 107 -1.16 -24.95 8.81
CA ARG A 107 -1.01 -26.30 8.30
C ARG A 107 -0.30 -26.29 6.95
N THR A 108 -0.76 -25.45 6.03
CA THR A 108 -0.21 -25.39 4.66
C THR A 108 1.24 -24.92 4.67
N LEU A 109 1.58 -23.93 5.46
CA LEU A 109 2.97 -23.48 5.63
C LEU A 109 3.91 -24.59 6.14
N LYS A 110 3.40 -25.56 6.91
CA LYS A 110 4.21 -26.70 7.41
C LYS A 110 4.31 -27.85 6.40
N THR A 111 3.31 -28.01 5.56
CA THR A 111 3.18 -29.20 4.70
C THR A 111 3.48 -28.97 3.22
N GLN A 112 3.58 -27.70 2.79
CA GLN A 112 3.73 -27.30 1.40
C GLN A 112 4.93 -26.34 1.23
N PRO A 113 6.16 -26.85 1.02
CA PRO A 113 7.36 -26.00 0.94
C PRO A 113 7.26 -24.89 -0.10
N ALA A 114 6.78 -25.19 -1.30
CA ALA A 114 6.64 -24.20 -2.38
C ALA A 114 5.67 -23.04 -2.01
N PHE A 115 4.59 -23.36 -1.26
CA PHE A 115 3.70 -22.31 -0.74
C PHE A 115 4.40 -21.46 0.33
N SER A 116 5.20 -22.09 1.18
CA SER A 116 5.93 -21.39 2.24
C SER A 116 6.97 -20.43 1.67
N GLU A 117 7.71 -20.87 0.64
CA GLU A 117 8.67 -20.03 -0.08
C GLU A 117 7.97 -18.84 -0.73
N PHE A 118 6.85 -19.09 -1.41
CA PHE A 118 6.04 -18.02 -2.01
C PHE A 118 5.54 -17.02 -0.95
N PHE A 119 4.91 -17.51 0.13
CA PHE A 119 4.40 -16.65 1.19
C PHE A 119 5.52 -15.85 1.86
N LEU A 120 6.65 -16.48 2.16
CA LEU A 120 7.81 -15.82 2.75
C LEU A 120 8.36 -14.72 1.82
N SER A 121 8.47 -15.01 0.51
CA SER A 121 8.92 -14.00 -0.45
C SER A 121 8.01 -12.77 -0.47
N GLN A 122 6.68 -12.94 -0.39
CA GLN A 122 5.71 -11.85 -0.31
C GLN A 122 5.88 -11.02 0.98
N VAL A 123 6.09 -11.68 2.13
CA VAL A 123 6.32 -11.00 3.41
C VAL A 123 7.63 -10.22 3.38
N LEU A 124 8.70 -10.80 2.84
CA LEU A 124 10.01 -10.14 2.72
C LEU A 124 9.95 -8.94 1.76
N CYS A 125 9.32 -9.09 0.59
CA CYS A 125 9.12 -7.96 -0.34
C CYS A 125 8.36 -6.82 0.33
N ARG A 126 7.31 -7.15 1.11
CA ARG A 126 6.57 -6.13 1.85
C ARG A 126 7.41 -5.48 2.95
N ASN A 127 8.25 -6.24 3.67
CA ASN A 127 9.19 -5.67 4.63
C ASN A 127 10.13 -4.67 3.98
N MET A 128 10.73 -5.00 2.84
CA MET A 128 11.58 -4.08 2.06
C MET A 128 10.83 -2.81 1.64
N GLN A 129 9.55 -2.93 1.25
CA GLN A 129 8.72 -1.77 0.92
C GLN A 129 8.50 -0.88 2.15
N LEU A 130 8.17 -1.45 3.31
CA LEU A 130 7.98 -0.71 4.55
C LEU A 130 9.27 -0.01 5.00
N GLU A 131 10.43 -0.64 4.85
CA GLU A 131 11.74 -0.02 5.11
C GLU A 131 11.98 1.18 4.18
N ALA A 132 11.68 1.03 2.90
CA ALA A 132 11.81 2.12 1.92
C ALA A 132 10.84 3.28 2.23
N GLU A 133 9.59 2.98 2.61
CA GLU A 133 8.60 3.98 3.03
C GLU A 133 9.04 4.70 4.31
N LEU A 134 9.60 3.99 5.27
CA LEU A 134 10.15 4.57 6.50
C LEU A 134 11.34 5.50 6.19
N ALA A 135 12.29 5.04 5.37
CA ALA A 135 13.40 5.86 4.91
C ALA A 135 12.90 7.12 4.17
N ASP A 136 11.85 6.98 3.35
CA ASP A 136 11.21 8.10 2.67
C ASP A 136 10.61 9.11 3.65
N GLN A 137 9.96 8.64 4.71
CA GLN A 137 9.40 9.51 5.75
C GLN A 137 10.48 10.24 6.56
N LEU A 138 11.60 9.60 6.80
CA LEU A 138 12.71 10.17 7.58
C LEU A 138 13.57 11.14 6.75
N CYS A 139 13.80 10.83 5.47
CA CYS A 139 14.75 11.55 4.63
C CYS A 139 14.11 12.58 3.71
N ASN A 140 12.84 12.39 3.30
CA ASN A 140 12.20 13.22 2.29
C ASN A 140 11.20 14.24 2.84
N SER A 141 11.08 15.39 2.15
CA SER A 141 10.09 16.42 2.49
C SER A 141 8.66 15.94 2.18
N CYS A 142 7.66 16.54 2.83
CA CYS A 142 6.24 16.26 2.52
C CYS A 142 5.90 16.46 1.03
N GLU A 143 6.58 17.39 0.36
CA GLU A 143 6.41 17.66 -1.08
C GLU A 143 6.91 16.47 -1.92
N GLN A 144 8.08 15.95 -1.61
CA GLN A 144 8.67 14.79 -2.29
C GLN A 144 7.85 13.52 -2.04
N ARG A 145 7.41 13.30 -0.78
CA ARG A 145 6.54 12.16 -0.42
C ARG A 145 5.20 12.21 -1.16
N LEU A 146 4.57 13.38 -1.21
CA LEU A 146 3.32 13.54 -1.97
C LEU A 146 3.54 13.28 -3.47
N ALA A 147 4.62 13.81 -4.05
CA ALA A 147 4.95 13.58 -5.46
C ALA A 147 5.10 12.08 -5.75
N ARG A 148 5.79 11.33 -4.89
CA ARG A 148 5.99 9.88 -5.03
C ARG A 148 4.67 9.11 -4.94
N ILE A 149 3.82 9.42 -3.96
CA ILE A 149 2.51 8.78 -3.82
C ILE A 149 1.63 9.02 -5.05
N LEU A 150 1.57 10.26 -5.55
CA LEU A 150 0.82 10.58 -6.76
C LEU A 150 1.36 9.83 -7.98
N TRP A 151 2.68 9.72 -8.11
CA TRP A 151 3.33 8.96 -9.18
C TRP A 151 2.99 7.46 -9.11
N MET A 152 3.06 6.86 -7.94
CA MET A 152 2.69 5.45 -7.73
C MET A 152 1.21 5.19 -8.06
N LEU A 153 0.32 6.07 -7.61
CA LEU A 153 -1.12 5.96 -7.89
C LEU A 153 -1.46 6.14 -9.38
N SER A 154 -0.61 6.82 -10.14
CA SER A 154 -0.74 6.95 -11.61
C SER A 154 -0.13 5.77 -12.38
N ASN A 155 0.21 4.65 -11.73
CA ASN A 155 0.90 3.48 -12.29
C ASN A 155 2.27 3.78 -12.91
N GLY A 156 2.97 4.80 -12.40
CA GLY A 156 4.35 5.09 -12.80
C GLY A 156 4.56 5.44 -14.27
N GLY A 157 3.49 5.78 -15.01
CA GLY A 157 3.62 6.14 -16.42
C GLY A 157 3.84 4.95 -17.37
N GLN A 158 3.49 3.73 -17.00
CA GLN A 158 3.75 2.51 -17.79
C GLN A 158 3.02 2.41 -19.15
N ASN A 159 2.16 3.37 -19.50
CA ASN A 159 1.58 3.44 -20.84
C ASN A 159 1.95 4.79 -21.49
N GLY A 160 2.72 4.75 -22.55
CA GLY A 160 3.22 5.88 -23.33
C GLY A 160 2.15 6.70 -24.06
N GLY A 161 1.00 6.89 -23.48
CA GLY A 161 -0.10 7.74 -23.90
C GLY A 161 -1.02 7.99 -22.72
N SER A 162 -1.45 9.22 -22.51
CA SER A 162 -2.37 9.70 -21.47
C SER A 162 -2.30 8.98 -20.13
N SER A 163 -1.59 9.54 -19.17
CA SER A 163 -1.50 9.00 -17.81
C SER A 163 -2.92 8.67 -17.30
N PRO A 164 -3.22 7.43 -16.87
CA PRO A 164 -4.54 7.09 -16.36
C PRO A 164 -4.87 8.01 -15.18
N ALA A 165 -6.13 8.44 -15.08
CA ALA A 165 -6.57 9.25 -13.94
C ALA A 165 -6.32 8.47 -12.65
N ILE A 166 -5.72 9.12 -11.66
CA ILE A 166 -5.55 8.53 -10.33
C ILE A 166 -6.93 8.11 -9.79
N PRO A 167 -7.06 6.93 -9.17
CA PRO A 167 -8.27 6.55 -8.44
C PRO A 167 -8.70 7.70 -7.50
N ARG A 168 -10.02 7.95 -7.36
CA ARG A 168 -10.51 9.04 -6.50
C ARG A 168 -10.10 8.81 -5.05
N VAL A 169 -8.92 9.33 -4.69
CA VAL A 169 -8.40 9.37 -3.32
C VAL A 169 -8.69 10.76 -2.76
N ASN A 170 -9.33 10.85 -1.60
CA ASN A 170 -9.61 12.12 -0.97
C ASN A 170 -8.34 12.71 -0.32
N GLN A 171 -8.36 14.02 -0.03
CA GLN A 171 -7.20 14.72 0.54
C GLN A 171 -6.85 14.25 1.96
N GLU A 172 -7.83 13.75 2.74
CA GLU A 172 -7.58 13.15 4.04
C GLU A 172 -6.76 11.88 3.93
N THR A 173 -7.12 11.01 2.99
CA THR A 173 -6.36 9.78 2.73
C THR A 173 -4.93 10.10 2.23
N LEU A 174 -4.77 11.08 1.33
CA LEU A 174 -3.44 11.53 0.90
C LEU A 174 -2.64 12.10 2.07
N ALA A 175 -3.27 12.87 2.96
CA ALA A 175 -2.61 13.43 4.14
C ALA A 175 -2.12 12.32 5.08
N ALA A 176 -2.95 11.30 5.32
CA ALA A 176 -2.58 10.15 6.12
C ALA A 176 -1.43 9.34 5.47
N MET A 177 -1.45 9.13 4.16
CA MET A 177 -0.39 8.42 3.42
C MET A 177 0.94 9.20 3.44
N VAL A 178 0.89 10.53 3.30
CA VAL A 178 2.08 11.40 3.33
C VAL A 178 2.60 11.58 4.77
N GLY A 179 1.81 11.31 5.80
CA GLY A 179 2.14 11.61 7.19
C GLY A 179 2.11 13.11 7.48
N THR A 180 1.06 13.81 7.01
CA THR A 180 0.88 15.28 7.17
C THR A 180 -0.59 15.64 7.36
N THR A 181 -0.94 16.92 7.35
CA THR A 181 -2.31 17.41 7.53
C THR A 181 -2.99 17.68 6.18
N ARG A 182 -4.33 17.55 6.13
CA ARG A 182 -5.14 17.89 4.95
C ARG A 182 -4.88 19.31 4.40
N PRO A 183 -4.81 20.39 5.24
CA PRO A 183 -4.47 21.71 4.72
C PRO A 183 -3.12 21.76 4.02
N ARG A 184 -2.11 21.06 4.54
CA ARG A 184 -0.79 20.98 3.91
C ARG A 184 -0.85 20.29 2.54
N ILE A 185 -1.61 19.19 2.42
CA ILE A 185 -1.85 18.52 1.14
C ILE A 185 -2.53 19.46 0.15
N SER A 186 -3.56 20.20 0.56
CA SER A 186 -4.27 21.15 -0.31
C SER A 186 -3.31 22.20 -0.88
N VAL A 187 -2.42 22.75 -0.05
CA VAL A 187 -1.40 23.73 -0.48
C VAL A 187 -0.42 23.08 -1.50
N LEU A 188 0.06 21.87 -1.22
CA LEU A 188 1.00 21.18 -2.10
C LEU A 188 0.37 20.80 -3.44
N LEU A 189 -0.86 20.32 -3.46
CA LEU A 189 -1.59 20.04 -4.69
C LEU A 189 -1.82 21.30 -5.53
N SER A 190 -2.16 22.41 -4.89
CA SER A 190 -2.29 23.71 -5.55
C SER A 190 -0.96 24.18 -6.15
N LYS A 191 0.15 23.97 -5.43
CA LYS A 191 1.50 24.25 -5.94
C LYS A 191 1.84 23.38 -7.14
N PHE A 192 1.55 22.07 -7.08
CA PHE A 192 1.80 21.15 -8.19
C PHE A 192 0.97 21.50 -9.43
N LYS A 193 -0.31 21.87 -9.24
CA LYS A 193 -1.17 22.35 -10.32
C LYS A 193 -0.61 23.62 -10.96
N LYS A 194 -0.25 24.62 -10.15
CA LYS A 194 0.33 25.90 -10.63
C LYS A 194 1.61 25.68 -11.43
N ASN A 195 2.42 24.70 -11.04
CA ASN A 195 3.66 24.34 -11.71
C ASN A 195 3.46 23.38 -12.91
N GLY A 196 2.21 23.06 -13.28
CA GLY A 196 1.90 22.18 -14.38
C GLY A 196 2.32 20.72 -14.18
N LEU A 197 2.55 20.28 -12.93
CA LEU A 197 2.97 18.91 -12.59
C LEU A 197 1.78 17.95 -12.50
N ILE A 198 0.58 18.49 -12.24
CA ILE A 198 -0.68 17.75 -12.18
C ILE A 198 -1.79 18.54 -12.89
N GLU A 199 -2.78 17.83 -13.39
CA GLU A 199 -3.98 18.40 -14.02
C GLU A 199 -5.24 17.75 -13.45
N TYR A 200 -6.35 18.50 -13.45
CA TYR A 200 -7.69 18.02 -13.10
C TYR A 200 -8.56 18.07 -14.36
N ASP A 201 -8.67 16.93 -15.05
CA ASP A 201 -9.61 16.72 -16.15
C ASP A 201 -10.30 15.38 -15.93
N LYS A 202 -11.61 15.40 -15.56
CA LYS A 202 -12.39 14.19 -15.20
C LYS A 202 -11.74 13.29 -14.14
N GLY A 203 -10.62 13.72 -13.54
CA GLY A 203 -9.79 13.03 -12.53
C GLY A 203 -8.50 13.79 -12.30
N LEU A 204 -7.67 13.30 -11.39
CA LEU A 204 -6.32 13.82 -11.15
C LEU A 204 -5.35 13.10 -12.09
N HIS A 205 -4.69 13.86 -12.95
CA HIS A 205 -3.66 13.36 -13.87
C HIS A 205 -2.29 13.87 -13.46
N VAL A 206 -1.28 13.00 -13.50
CA VAL A 206 0.11 13.30 -13.15
C VAL A 206 0.94 13.42 -14.41
N LYS A 207 1.73 14.48 -14.52
CA LYS A 207 2.68 14.66 -15.61
C LYS A 207 4.06 14.11 -15.27
N GLY A 208 4.79 13.62 -16.28
CA GLY A 208 6.14 13.05 -16.10
C GLY A 208 7.13 13.98 -15.38
N ALA A 209 6.96 15.30 -15.53
CA ALA A 209 7.79 16.29 -14.83
C ALA A 209 7.71 16.21 -13.28
N LEU A 210 6.69 15.53 -12.71
CA LEU A 210 6.59 15.31 -11.26
C LEU A 210 7.79 14.49 -10.72
N VAL A 211 8.40 13.66 -11.55
CA VAL A 211 9.62 12.88 -11.20
C VAL A 211 10.75 13.81 -10.75
N ASN A 212 10.89 14.99 -11.34
CA ASN A 212 11.93 15.95 -10.96
C ASN A 212 11.75 16.47 -9.53
N VAL A 213 10.52 16.48 -8.99
CA VAL A 213 10.29 16.85 -7.59
C VAL A 213 10.74 15.73 -6.66
N MET A 214 10.54 14.47 -7.07
CA MET A 214 10.94 13.30 -6.29
C MET A 214 12.48 13.18 -6.19
N LEU A 215 13.19 13.56 -7.25
CA LEU A 215 14.64 13.42 -7.38
C LEU A 215 15.42 14.67 -6.86
N ARG A 216 14.73 15.69 -6.35
CA ARG A 216 15.42 16.85 -5.75
C ARG A 216 16.12 16.41 -4.46
N ASP A 217 17.41 16.06 -4.60
CA ASP A 217 18.28 15.93 -3.43
C ASP A 217 18.26 17.22 -2.63
N LYS A 218 18.11 17.13 -1.32
CA LYS A 218 18.53 18.21 -0.44
C LYS A 218 20.02 18.37 -0.70
N LYS A 219 20.47 19.49 -1.29
CA LYS A 219 21.86 19.92 -1.15
C LYS A 219 22.14 19.88 0.34
N TYR A 220 22.96 18.93 0.78
CA TYR A 220 23.58 19.04 2.09
C TYR A 220 24.29 20.38 2.10
N PRO A 221 24.11 21.24 3.11
CA PRO A 221 24.98 22.37 3.28
C PRO A 221 26.40 21.80 3.32
N GLU A 222 27.25 22.30 2.42
CA GLU A 222 28.68 21.97 2.44
C GLU A 222 29.15 22.03 3.90
N ALA A 223 29.74 20.93 4.37
CA ALA A 223 30.31 20.87 5.70
C ALA A 223 31.25 22.07 5.85
N ALA A 224 30.85 23.01 6.69
CA ALA A 224 31.74 24.09 7.11
C ALA A 224 32.95 23.41 7.71
N ASN A 225 34.08 23.65 7.08
CA ASN A 225 35.41 23.25 7.56
C ASN A 225 35.56 23.67 9.02
N PHE A 226 35.73 22.67 9.87
CA PHE A 226 36.35 22.80 11.19
C PHE A 226 37.72 22.13 11.13
#